data_678f490257311952382c224f9a22c010
#
_entry.id   678f490257311952382c224f9a22c010
#
_cell.length_a   1.000
_cell.length_b   1.000
_cell.length_c   1.000
_cell.angle_alpha   90.00
_cell.angle_beta   90.00
_cell.angle_gamma   90.00
#
_symmetry.space_group_name_H-M   'P 1'
#
loop_
_entity.id
_entity.type
_entity.pdbx_description
1 polymer ?
#
loop_
_entity_poly.entity_id
_entity_poly.type
_entity_poly.pdbx_seq_one_letter_code
_entity_poly.pdbx_strand_id
1 'polypeptide(L)'
;HVMCGFFCEWDKDGQKITRNVIKSISFKLATRLPDYRKILLAKIIARGSDFLSGMSDSDLFDQLLTQPLSELIDGGRERCLLVIDGLDEAGDDDNNPLADLLADNLYKLPHWIGVVLTSRPEGAVKRAFGRYNTFECNPLNRDHEADIKEYFEYYLAKELEGVSNRSEIVEKLLDNSEGSFLYASMFVEGVQKKEI
;
A
#
# COMPACT_ATOMS: atom_id res chain seq x y z
N HIS A 1 -7.29 -12.19 -5.40
CA HIS A 1 -7.75 -11.13 -6.30
C HIS A 1 -7.72 -9.77 -5.58
N VAL A 2 -7.04 -8.75 -6.15
CA VAL A 2 -6.99 -7.40 -5.56
C VAL A 2 -8.33 -6.71 -5.79
N MET A 3 -9.03 -6.38 -4.71
CA MET A 3 -10.34 -5.73 -4.75
C MET A 3 -10.21 -4.22 -4.91
N CYS A 4 -9.38 -3.57 -4.11
CA CYS A 4 -9.06 -2.15 -4.26
C CYS A 4 -7.69 -1.83 -3.67
N GLY A 5 -7.07 -0.76 -4.18
CA GLY A 5 -5.85 -0.18 -3.66
C GLY A 5 -6.06 1.28 -3.28
N PHE A 6 -5.36 1.73 -2.27
CA PHE A 6 -5.25 3.11 -1.87
C PHE A 6 -3.76 3.45 -1.73
N PHE A 7 -3.35 4.56 -2.32
CA PHE A 7 -2.01 5.12 -2.17
C PHE A 7 -2.11 6.30 -1.21
N CYS A 8 -1.37 6.23 -0.11
CA CYS A 8 -1.22 7.36 0.77
C CYS A 8 -0.27 8.35 0.10
N GLU A 9 -0.60 9.63 0.20
CA GLU A 9 0.25 10.71 -0.27
C GLU A 9 0.39 11.70 0.89
N TRP A 10 1.59 12.21 1.11
CA TRP A 10 1.86 13.18 2.15
C TRP A 10 0.96 14.41 1.97
N ASP A 11 0.09 14.66 2.93
CA ASP A 11 -0.71 15.87 3.03
C ASP A 11 -0.55 16.48 4.43
N LYS A 12 -0.53 17.81 4.51
CA LYS A 12 -0.36 18.55 5.77
C LYS A 12 -1.51 18.40 6.76
N ASP A 13 -2.63 17.82 6.35
CA ASP A 13 -3.86 17.62 7.12
C ASP A 13 -4.09 16.13 7.49
N GLY A 14 -3.17 15.50 8.22
CA GLY A 14 -3.19 14.07 8.56
C GLY A 14 -4.53 13.51 9.10
N GLN A 15 -5.34 14.29 9.82
CA GLN A 15 -6.66 13.84 10.28
C GLN A 15 -7.66 13.66 9.12
N LYS A 16 -7.54 14.46 8.04
CA LYS A 16 -8.40 14.31 6.87
C LYS A 16 -8.04 13.07 6.06
N ILE A 17 -6.76 12.69 6.07
CA ILE A 17 -6.29 11.51 5.34
C ILE A 17 -7.01 10.26 5.84
N THR A 18 -7.01 9.98 7.14
CA THR A 18 -7.64 8.79 7.74
C THR A 18 -9.08 8.62 7.29
N ARG A 19 -9.90 9.68 7.44
CA ARG A 19 -11.31 9.64 7.04
C ARG A 19 -11.49 9.46 5.54
N ASN A 20 -10.64 10.09 4.74
CA ASN A 20 -10.67 9.98 3.28
C ASN A 20 -10.28 8.57 2.81
N VAL A 21 -9.31 7.93 3.46
CA VAL A 21 -8.95 6.53 3.18
C VAL A 21 -10.14 5.61 3.41
N ILE A 22 -10.79 5.69 4.58
CA ILE A 22 -11.95 4.87 4.92
C ILE A 22 -13.07 5.05 3.87
N LYS A 23 -13.40 6.30 3.54
CA LYS A 23 -14.44 6.64 2.57
C LYS A 23 -14.09 6.15 1.16
N SER A 24 -12.83 6.30 0.75
CA SER A 24 -12.34 5.86 -0.56
C SER A 24 -12.37 4.34 -0.71
N ILE A 25 -11.97 3.61 0.32
CA ILE A 25 -12.06 2.15 0.34
C ILE A 25 -13.53 1.73 0.24
N SER A 26 -14.40 2.32 1.07
CA SER A 26 -15.84 2.02 1.05
C SER A 26 -16.45 2.30 -0.33
N PHE A 27 -16.12 3.42 -0.96
CA PHE A 27 -16.57 3.76 -2.31
C PHE A 27 -16.09 2.75 -3.35
N LYS A 28 -14.81 2.39 -3.34
CA LYS A 28 -14.23 1.39 -4.25
C LYS A 28 -14.86 0.01 -4.05
N LEU A 29 -15.13 -0.39 -2.82
CA LEU A 29 -15.87 -1.62 -2.52
C LEU A 29 -17.31 -1.56 -3.07
N ALA A 30 -18.00 -0.45 -2.89
CA ALA A 30 -19.37 -0.27 -3.40
C ALA A 30 -19.44 -0.30 -4.92
N THR A 31 -18.38 0.08 -5.64
CA THR A 31 -18.34 -0.04 -7.12
C THR A 31 -18.15 -1.48 -7.58
N ARG A 32 -17.52 -2.33 -6.79
CA ARG A 32 -17.14 -3.71 -7.16
C ARG A 32 -18.02 -4.80 -6.54
N LEU A 33 -18.65 -4.52 -5.40
CA LEU A 33 -19.51 -5.45 -4.67
C LEU A 33 -20.97 -4.93 -4.66
N PRO A 34 -21.82 -5.39 -5.58
CA PRO A 34 -23.20 -4.90 -5.67
C PRO A 34 -24.01 -5.08 -4.38
N ASP A 35 -23.82 -6.18 -3.67
CA ASP A 35 -24.54 -6.44 -2.41
C ASP A 35 -24.05 -5.54 -1.27
N TYR A 36 -22.75 -5.30 -1.17
CA TYR A 36 -22.20 -4.30 -0.25
C TYR A 36 -22.78 -2.91 -0.53
N ARG A 37 -22.84 -2.52 -1.80
CA ARG A 37 -23.46 -1.24 -2.21
C ARG A 37 -24.91 -1.13 -1.78
N LYS A 38 -25.70 -2.20 -1.93
CA LYS A 38 -27.12 -2.21 -1.50
C LYS A 38 -27.24 -1.99 0.01
N ILE A 39 -26.42 -2.69 0.81
CA ILE A 39 -26.41 -2.56 2.27
C ILE A 39 -26.03 -1.11 2.66
N LEU A 40 -24.97 -0.59 2.08
CA LEU A 40 -24.50 0.77 2.37
C LEU A 40 -25.52 1.84 2.01
N LEU A 41 -26.15 1.74 0.81
CA LEU A 41 -27.19 2.66 0.38
C LEU A 41 -28.41 2.60 1.29
N ALA A 42 -28.85 1.41 1.71
CA ALA A 42 -29.97 1.26 2.65
C ALA A 42 -29.69 1.97 3.98
N LYS A 43 -28.46 1.88 4.50
CA LYS A 43 -28.03 2.57 5.73
C LYS A 43 -28.05 4.11 5.54
N ILE A 44 -27.53 4.60 4.42
CA ILE A 44 -27.50 6.04 4.11
C ILE A 44 -28.94 6.59 3.98
N ILE A 45 -29.81 5.87 3.28
CA ILE A 45 -31.21 6.30 3.08
C ILE A 45 -31.96 6.31 4.42
N ALA A 46 -31.77 5.30 5.25
CA ALA A 46 -32.46 5.20 6.53
C ALA A 46 -32.05 6.24 7.57
N ARG A 47 -30.78 6.70 7.53
CA ARG A 47 -30.19 7.60 8.56
C ARG A 47 -29.96 9.03 8.06
N GLY A 48 -30.10 9.28 6.76
CA GLY A 48 -29.78 10.56 6.12
C GLY A 48 -28.29 10.67 5.76
N SER A 49 -27.94 11.58 4.86
CA SER A 49 -26.55 11.78 4.38
C SER A 49 -25.60 12.23 5.49
N ASP A 50 -26.11 12.87 6.51
CA ASP A 50 -25.31 13.47 7.58
C ASP A 50 -24.97 12.51 8.73
N PHE A 51 -25.47 11.25 8.68
CA PHE A 51 -25.25 10.30 9.77
C PHE A 51 -23.77 9.97 10.01
N LEU A 52 -22.90 10.18 9.01
CA LEU A 52 -21.46 10.01 9.13
C LEU A 52 -20.75 11.25 9.71
N SER A 53 -21.47 12.37 9.85
CA SER A 53 -20.93 13.62 10.39
C SER A 53 -20.73 13.49 11.89
N GLY A 54 -19.57 13.91 12.40
CA GLY A 54 -19.26 13.87 13.83
C GLY A 54 -18.90 12.50 14.41
N MET A 55 -18.90 11.42 13.62
CA MET A 55 -18.41 10.11 14.07
C MET A 55 -16.90 10.15 14.31
N SER A 56 -16.43 9.36 15.28
CA SER A 56 -15.02 9.03 15.40
C SER A 56 -14.53 8.23 14.17
N ASP A 57 -13.21 8.20 13.93
CA ASP A 57 -12.67 7.43 12.80
C ASP A 57 -12.90 5.93 12.97
N SER A 58 -12.89 5.42 14.21
CA SER A 58 -13.23 4.02 14.50
C SER A 58 -14.70 3.71 14.22
N ASP A 59 -15.62 4.60 14.61
CA ASP A 59 -17.04 4.44 14.29
C ASP A 59 -17.28 4.51 12.78
N LEU A 60 -16.56 5.40 12.09
CA LEU A 60 -16.64 5.53 10.65
C LEU A 60 -16.15 4.24 9.95
N PHE A 61 -15.04 3.66 10.43
CA PHE A 61 -14.54 2.37 9.96
C PHE A 61 -15.58 1.26 10.16
N ASP A 62 -16.17 1.19 11.33
CA ASP A 62 -17.18 0.19 11.65
C ASP A 62 -18.44 0.35 10.78
N GLN A 63 -18.95 1.58 10.60
CA GLN A 63 -20.18 1.84 9.83
C GLN A 63 -19.99 1.65 8.33
N LEU A 64 -18.82 2.00 7.80
CA LEU A 64 -18.54 1.93 6.37
C LEU A 64 -17.90 0.61 5.93
N LEU A 65 -17.15 -0.07 6.79
CA LEU A 65 -16.41 -1.27 6.39
C LEU A 65 -16.88 -2.49 7.18
N THR A 66 -16.66 -2.52 8.49
CA THR A 66 -16.87 -3.74 9.28
C THR A 66 -18.30 -4.26 9.19
N GLN A 67 -19.28 -3.44 9.52
CA GLN A 67 -20.68 -3.86 9.56
C GLN A 67 -21.21 -4.26 8.18
N PRO A 68 -21.09 -3.42 7.13
CA PRO A 68 -21.60 -3.79 5.81
C PRO A 68 -20.94 -5.02 5.21
N LEU A 69 -19.64 -5.22 5.47
CA LEU A 69 -18.92 -6.40 4.99
C LEU A 69 -19.30 -7.68 5.75
N SER A 70 -19.60 -7.56 7.06
CA SER A 70 -20.05 -8.68 7.88
C SER A 70 -21.47 -9.13 7.55
N GLU A 71 -22.31 -8.25 7.03
CA GLU A 71 -23.68 -8.58 6.57
C GLU A 71 -23.67 -9.35 5.23
N LEU A 72 -22.54 -9.38 4.51
CA LEU A 72 -22.43 -10.16 3.29
C LEU A 72 -22.34 -11.67 3.61
N ILE A 73 -23.21 -12.44 3.00
CA ILE A 73 -23.19 -13.91 3.13
C ILE A 73 -21.88 -14.43 2.53
N ASP A 74 -21.15 -15.21 3.31
CA ASP A 74 -19.84 -15.76 2.90
C ASP A 74 -19.96 -16.89 1.87
N GLY A 75 -21.01 -17.24 1.32
CA GLY A 75 -21.32 -18.27 0.32
C GLY A 75 -20.18 -18.86 -0.52
N GLY A 76 -18.96 -18.98 0.05
CA GLY A 76 -17.75 -19.42 -0.66
C GLY A 76 -17.09 -18.31 -1.47
N ARG A 77 -17.16 -17.07 -1.02
CA ARG A 77 -16.50 -15.92 -1.69
C ARG A 77 -14.99 -16.15 -1.80
N GLU A 78 -14.45 -15.85 -2.95
CA GLU A 78 -13.00 -15.79 -3.13
C GLU A 78 -12.39 -14.75 -2.20
N ARG A 79 -11.19 -15.04 -1.69
CA ARG A 79 -10.44 -14.09 -0.89
C ARG A 79 -10.12 -12.84 -1.71
N CYS A 80 -10.41 -11.69 -1.12
CA CYS A 80 -10.16 -10.37 -1.71
C CYS A 80 -9.09 -9.63 -0.92
N LEU A 81 -8.27 -8.85 -1.61
CA LEU A 81 -7.21 -8.07 -1.01
C LEU A 81 -7.55 -6.58 -1.10
N LEU A 82 -7.40 -5.89 0.02
CA LEU A 82 -7.29 -4.45 0.11
C LEU A 82 -5.80 -4.10 0.21
N VAL A 83 -5.33 -3.20 -0.63
CA VAL A 83 -3.93 -2.75 -0.62
C VAL A 83 -3.90 -1.30 -0.18
N ILE A 84 -3.09 -0.98 0.83
CA ILE A 84 -2.81 0.39 1.26
C ILE A 84 -1.30 0.56 1.17
N ASP A 85 -0.88 1.39 0.23
CA ASP A 85 0.52 1.63 -0.09
C ASP A 85 0.99 2.95 0.51
N GLY A 86 2.21 2.98 1.06
CA GLY A 86 2.82 4.18 1.61
C GLY A 86 2.19 4.64 2.92
N LEU A 87 1.89 3.72 3.86
CA LEU A 87 1.22 4.05 5.11
C LEU A 87 1.98 5.11 5.95
N ASP A 88 3.30 5.16 5.86
CA ASP A 88 4.13 6.20 6.47
C ASP A 88 3.75 7.60 6.00
N GLU A 89 3.31 7.77 4.77
CA GLU A 89 2.92 9.06 4.21
C GLU A 89 1.58 9.60 4.79
N ALA A 90 0.87 8.80 5.57
CA ALA A 90 -0.37 9.21 6.24
C ALA A 90 -0.15 9.88 7.62
N GLY A 91 1.09 10.07 8.03
CA GLY A 91 1.47 10.66 9.31
C GLY A 91 2.92 11.08 9.34
N ASP A 92 3.49 11.13 10.53
CA ASP A 92 4.91 11.36 10.76
C ASP A 92 5.51 10.23 11.64
N ASP A 93 6.81 10.32 11.95
CA ASP A 93 7.50 9.29 12.74
C ASP A 93 6.93 9.12 14.15
N ASP A 94 6.34 10.16 14.72
CA ASP A 94 5.78 10.16 16.06
C ASP A 94 4.28 9.88 16.09
N ASN A 95 3.54 10.22 15.03
CA ASN A 95 2.08 10.16 15.02
C ASN A 95 1.53 9.78 13.64
N ASN A 96 0.86 8.63 13.57
CA ASN A 96 0.18 8.17 12.37
C ASN A 96 -1.22 7.64 12.72
N PRO A 97 -2.25 8.51 12.71
CA PRO A 97 -3.61 8.12 13.09
C PRO A 97 -4.21 7.03 12.21
N LEU A 98 -3.82 6.94 10.93
CA LEU A 98 -4.27 5.87 10.04
C LEU A 98 -3.67 4.54 10.44
N ALA A 99 -2.37 4.50 10.78
CA ALA A 99 -1.72 3.28 11.25
C ALA A 99 -2.36 2.76 12.54
N ASP A 100 -2.61 3.63 13.51
CA ASP A 100 -3.28 3.28 14.78
C ASP A 100 -4.70 2.76 14.53
N LEU A 101 -5.49 3.47 13.72
CA LEU A 101 -6.84 3.04 13.37
C LEU A 101 -6.85 1.65 12.72
N LEU A 102 -5.98 1.42 11.73
CA LEU A 102 -5.91 0.14 11.02
C LEU A 102 -5.48 -0.97 11.98
N ALA A 103 -4.42 -0.75 12.76
CA ALA A 103 -3.93 -1.73 13.72
C ALA A 103 -5.02 -2.14 14.72
N ASP A 104 -5.88 -1.22 15.12
CA ASP A 104 -6.95 -1.48 16.09
C ASP A 104 -8.25 -2.04 15.50
N ASN A 105 -8.41 -2.01 14.17
CA ASN A 105 -9.68 -2.37 13.56
C ASN A 105 -9.60 -3.46 12.49
N LEU A 106 -8.42 -3.78 11.94
CA LEU A 106 -8.29 -4.77 10.86
C LEU A 106 -8.81 -6.16 11.24
N TYR A 107 -8.65 -6.58 12.49
CA TYR A 107 -9.13 -7.87 12.97
C TYR A 107 -10.66 -8.02 12.96
N LYS A 108 -11.40 -6.90 12.84
CA LYS A 108 -12.86 -6.88 12.75
C LYS A 108 -13.38 -7.18 11.34
N LEU A 109 -12.51 -7.12 10.34
CA LEU A 109 -12.90 -7.42 8.97
C LEU A 109 -13.18 -8.91 8.78
N PRO A 110 -14.13 -9.31 7.91
CA PRO A 110 -14.40 -10.70 7.61
C PRO A 110 -13.15 -11.43 7.10
N HIS A 111 -13.01 -12.70 7.41
CA HIS A 111 -11.83 -13.52 7.08
C HIS A 111 -11.54 -13.69 5.58
N TRP A 112 -12.51 -13.41 4.72
CA TRP A 112 -12.32 -13.40 3.27
C TRP A 112 -11.70 -12.11 2.75
N ILE A 113 -11.55 -11.06 3.61
CA ILE A 113 -10.80 -9.85 3.31
C ILE A 113 -9.38 -9.98 3.87
N GLY A 114 -8.40 -10.01 2.98
CA GLY A 114 -6.99 -9.80 3.34
C GLY A 114 -6.62 -8.34 3.16
N VAL A 115 -5.68 -7.85 3.98
CA VAL A 115 -5.15 -6.49 3.85
C VAL A 115 -3.64 -6.57 3.67
N VAL A 116 -3.13 -5.88 2.67
CA VAL A 116 -1.69 -5.68 2.43
C VAL A 116 -1.39 -4.22 2.68
N LEU A 117 -0.45 -3.97 3.58
CA LEU A 117 0.04 -2.64 3.91
C LEU A 117 1.51 -2.56 3.54
N THR A 118 1.91 -1.49 2.88
CA THR A 118 3.32 -1.15 2.69
C THR A 118 3.64 0.12 3.44
N SER A 119 4.86 0.23 3.96
CA SER A 119 5.31 1.38 4.72
C SER A 119 6.82 1.38 4.86
N ARG A 120 7.40 2.55 5.04
CA ARG A 120 8.73 2.66 5.64
C ARG A 120 8.66 2.27 7.12
N PRO A 121 9.78 1.82 7.71
CA PRO A 121 9.81 1.34 9.10
C PRO A 121 9.86 2.49 10.12
N GLU A 122 8.96 3.46 10.04
CA GLU A 122 8.87 4.60 10.94
C GLU A 122 8.33 4.23 12.33
N GLY A 123 8.65 5.05 13.33
CA GLY A 123 8.37 4.77 14.73
C GLY A 123 6.89 4.57 15.03
N ALA A 124 6.02 5.44 14.49
CA ALA A 124 4.57 5.34 14.67
C ALA A 124 4.01 4.04 14.08
N VAL A 125 4.43 3.68 12.86
CA VAL A 125 3.98 2.45 12.18
C VAL A 125 4.47 1.21 12.93
N LYS A 126 5.74 1.19 13.35
CA LYS A 126 6.28 0.08 14.15
C LYS A 126 5.54 -0.12 15.47
N ARG A 127 5.17 0.98 16.15
CA ARG A 127 4.38 0.90 17.39
C ARG A 127 2.98 0.33 17.12
N ALA A 128 2.28 0.86 16.13
CA ALA A 128 0.93 0.44 15.79
C ALA A 128 0.87 -1.06 15.44
N PHE A 129 1.83 -1.53 14.63
CA PHE A 129 1.85 -2.91 14.13
C PHE A 129 2.78 -3.85 14.90
N GLY A 130 3.33 -3.46 16.05
CA GLY A 130 4.25 -4.28 16.84
C GLY A 130 3.70 -5.63 17.30
N ARG A 131 2.38 -5.83 17.30
CA ARG A 131 1.70 -7.11 17.59
C ARG A 131 1.44 -7.96 16.33
N TYR A 132 1.70 -7.43 15.15
CA TYR A 132 1.50 -8.13 13.88
C TYR A 132 2.81 -8.73 13.37
N ASN A 133 2.70 -9.78 12.59
CA ASN A 133 3.84 -10.37 11.91
C ASN A 133 4.13 -9.54 10.65
N THR A 134 5.18 -8.74 10.67
CA THR A 134 5.57 -7.87 9.56
C THR A 134 6.70 -8.53 8.76
N PHE A 135 6.68 -8.35 7.45
CA PHE A 135 7.76 -8.74 6.55
C PHE A 135 8.61 -7.50 6.23
N GLU A 136 9.89 -7.55 6.57
CA GLU A 136 10.82 -6.46 6.24
C GLU A 136 11.53 -6.76 4.91
N CYS A 137 11.31 -5.88 3.92
CA CYS A 137 12.11 -5.85 2.70
C CYS A 137 13.39 -5.05 2.97
N ASN A 138 14.50 -5.76 3.15
CA ASN A 138 15.79 -5.10 3.32
C ASN A 138 16.45 -4.89 1.94
N PRO A 139 16.70 -3.65 1.49
CA PRO A 139 17.35 -3.37 0.22
C PRO A 139 18.80 -3.91 0.14
N LEU A 140 19.43 -4.18 1.29
CA LEU A 140 20.78 -4.75 1.35
C LEU A 140 20.79 -6.29 1.40
N ASN A 141 19.68 -6.96 1.10
CA ASN A 141 19.64 -8.40 1.00
C ASN A 141 20.31 -8.87 -0.31
N ARG A 142 21.07 -9.98 -0.25
CA ARG A 142 21.75 -10.57 -1.42
C ARG A 142 20.80 -10.91 -2.57
N ASP A 143 19.59 -11.33 -2.26
CA ASP A 143 18.59 -11.62 -3.29
C ASP A 143 18.20 -10.34 -4.05
N HIS A 144 18.09 -9.22 -3.33
CA HIS A 144 17.78 -7.92 -3.91
C HIS A 144 18.93 -7.36 -4.77
N GLU A 145 20.18 -7.55 -4.34
CA GLU A 145 21.36 -7.22 -5.16
C GLU A 145 21.39 -8.03 -6.46
N ALA A 146 21.05 -9.32 -6.38
CA ALA A 146 20.98 -10.19 -7.56
C ALA A 146 19.92 -9.70 -8.55
N ASP A 147 18.74 -9.30 -8.05
CA ASP A 147 17.65 -8.77 -8.87
C ASP A 147 18.04 -7.44 -9.56
N ILE A 148 18.72 -6.54 -8.85
CA ILE A 148 19.23 -5.28 -9.42
C ILE A 148 20.30 -5.55 -10.48
N LYS A 149 21.19 -6.51 -10.23
CA LYS A 149 22.20 -6.91 -11.19
C LYS A 149 21.57 -7.44 -12.48
N GLU A 150 20.58 -8.36 -12.36
CA GLU A 150 19.82 -8.88 -13.49
C GLU A 150 19.10 -7.76 -14.25
N TYR A 151 18.55 -6.79 -13.53
CA TYR A 151 17.92 -5.61 -14.11
C TYR A 151 18.90 -4.81 -14.99
N PHE A 152 20.10 -4.51 -14.51
CA PHE A 152 21.11 -3.82 -15.30
C PHE A 152 21.57 -4.65 -16.51
N GLU A 153 21.82 -5.96 -16.31
CA GLU A 153 22.23 -6.86 -17.39
C GLU A 153 21.20 -6.95 -18.50
N TYR A 154 19.92 -6.95 -18.16
CA TYR A 154 18.81 -7.01 -19.10
C TYR A 154 18.61 -5.69 -19.85
N TYR A 155 18.45 -4.60 -19.13
CA TYR A 155 18.08 -3.32 -19.74
C TYR A 155 19.24 -2.58 -20.41
N LEU A 156 20.49 -2.86 -20.04
CA LEU A 156 21.68 -2.29 -20.69
C LEU A 156 22.35 -3.29 -21.64
N ALA A 157 21.71 -4.41 -21.97
CA ALA A 157 22.30 -5.44 -22.82
C ALA A 157 22.79 -4.91 -24.17
N LYS A 158 22.03 -3.99 -24.77
CA LYS A 158 22.32 -3.39 -26.08
C LYS A 158 23.46 -2.35 -25.98
N GLU A 159 23.44 -1.52 -24.96
CA GLU A 159 24.43 -0.47 -24.72
C GLU A 159 25.79 -1.05 -24.33
N LEU A 160 25.79 -2.23 -23.72
CA LEU A 160 26.98 -2.96 -23.32
C LEU A 160 27.42 -4.00 -24.36
N GLU A 161 26.78 -4.07 -25.53
CA GLU A 161 27.18 -4.97 -26.61
C GLU A 161 28.57 -4.61 -27.15
N GLY A 162 29.48 -5.59 -27.16
CA GLY A 162 30.87 -5.39 -27.61
C GLY A 162 31.80 -4.70 -26.61
N VAL A 163 31.31 -4.36 -25.41
CA VAL A 163 32.13 -3.78 -24.33
C VAL A 163 32.85 -4.89 -23.58
N SER A 164 34.20 -4.89 -23.62
CA SER A 164 35.04 -5.97 -23.07
C SER A 164 34.99 -6.10 -21.55
N ASN A 165 34.72 -4.99 -20.82
CA ASN A 165 34.64 -4.96 -19.37
C ASN A 165 33.18 -4.84 -18.83
N ARG A 166 32.21 -5.40 -19.58
CA ARG A 166 30.78 -5.35 -19.24
C ARG A 166 30.49 -5.75 -17.79
N SER A 167 31.06 -6.87 -17.32
CA SER A 167 30.82 -7.35 -15.95
C SER A 167 31.33 -6.36 -14.90
N GLU A 168 32.48 -5.73 -15.13
CA GLU A 168 33.01 -4.71 -14.20
C GLU A 168 32.13 -3.47 -14.14
N ILE A 169 31.55 -3.09 -15.28
CA ILE A 169 30.61 -1.95 -15.32
C ILE A 169 29.36 -2.28 -14.53
N VAL A 170 28.77 -3.46 -14.73
CA VAL A 170 27.55 -3.88 -14.01
C VAL A 170 27.81 -3.95 -12.50
N GLU A 171 28.96 -4.49 -12.05
CA GLU A 171 29.32 -4.51 -10.63
C GLU A 171 29.44 -3.09 -10.05
N LYS A 172 30.09 -2.16 -10.76
CA LYS A 172 30.16 -0.76 -10.32
C LYS A 172 28.78 -0.08 -10.23
N LEU A 173 27.88 -0.40 -11.17
CA LEU A 173 26.51 0.12 -11.14
C LEU A 173 25.74 -0.44 -9.96
N LEU A 174 25.93 -1.74 -9.67
CA LEU A 174 25.36 -2.39 -8.51
C LEU A 174 25.82 -1.74 -7.22
N ASP A 175 27.14 -1.57 -7.05
CA ASP A 175 27.71 -0.90 -5.88
C ASP A 175 27.14 0.51 -5.69
N ASN A 176 27.07 1.30 -6.78
CA ASN A 176 26.53 2.65 -6.74
C ASN A 176 25.03 2.71 -6.46
N SER A 177 24.31 1.65 -6.74
CA SER A 177 22.87 1.60 -6.50
C SER A 177 22.53 1.52 -5.00
N GLU A 178 23.46 1.07 -4.16
CA GLU A 178 23.25 0.82 -2.72
C GLU A 178 21.95 0.05 -2.44
N GLY A 179 21.58 -0.88 -3.33
CA GLY A 179 20.33 -1.63 -3.22
C GLY A 179 19.07 -0.87 -3.66
N SER A 180 19.19 0.26 -4.34
CA SER A 180 18.05 1.06 -4.78
C SER A 180 17.63 0.75 -6.22
N PHE A 181 16.46 0.11 -6.40
CA PHE A 181 15.85 -0.04 -7.73
C PHE A 181 15.49 1.29 -8.38
N LEU A 182 15.15 2.32 -7.57
CA LEU A 182 14.89 3.66 -8.10
C LEU A 182 16.14 4.23 -8.79
N TYR A 183 17.30 4.11 -8.13
CA TYR A 183 18.57 4.50 -8.75
C TYR A 183 18.81 3.72 -10.05
N ALA A 184 18.65 2.39 -10.00
CA ALA A 184 18.88 1.53 -11.17
C ALA A 184 17.97 1.93 -12.34
N SER A 185 16.69 2.17 -12.08
CA SER A 185 15.73 2.56 -13.12
C SER A 185 16.03 3.94 -13.71
N MET A 186 16.36 4.93 -12.87
CA MET A 186 16.72 6.28 -13.33
C MET A 186 18.01 6.26 -14.15
N PHE A 187 19.02 5.47 -13.73
CA PHE A 187 20.26 5.33 -14.48
C PHE A 187 20.01 4.73 -15.86
N VAL A 188 19.30 3.61 -15.93
CA VAL A 188 18.95 2.94 -17.21
C VAL A 188 18.17 3.90 -18.12
N GLU A 189 17.19 4.60 -17.58
CA GLU A 189 16.42 5.57 -18.34
C GLU A 189 17.29 6.71 -18.90
N GLY A 190 18.22 7.25 -18.10
CA GLY A 190 19.17 8.29 -18.51
C GLY A 190 20.09 7.81 -19.64
N VAL A 191 20.63 6.59 -19.54
CA VAL A 191 21.46 5.99 -20.60
C VAL A 191 20.65 5.80 -21.90
N GLN A 192 19.42 5.26 -21.81
CA GLN A 192 18.59 5.02 -22.98
C GLN A 192 18.12 6.33 -23.64
N LYS A 193 17.93 7.40 -22.88
CA LYS A 193 17.63 8.75 -23.39
C LYS A 193 18.87 9.50 -23.86
N LYS A 194 20.08 8.98 -23.64
CA LYS A 194 21.38 9.62 -23.93
C LYS A 194 21.56 10.94 -23.16
N GLU A 195 21.10 10.97 -21.93
CA GLU A 195 21.24 12.10 -21.01
C GLU A 195 22.50 11.96 -20.13
N ILE A 196 23.04 10.74 -20.05
CA ILE A 196 24.29 10.34 -19.37
C ILE A 196 25.08 9.37 -20.24
#